data_d6591d5c262756b395eaf4cce855c24a
#
_entry.id   d6591d5c262756b395eaf4cce855c24a
#
_cell.length_a   1.000
_cell.length_b   1.000
_cell.length_c   1.000
_cell.angle_alpha   90.00
_cell.angle_beta   90.00
_cell.angle_gamma   90.00
#
_symmetry.space_group_name_H-M   'P 1'
#
loop_
_entity.id
_entity.type
_entity.pdbx_description
1 polymer ?
#
loop_
_entity_poly.entity_id
_entity_poly.type
_entity_poly.pdbx_seq_one_letter_code
_entity_poly.pdbx_strand_id
1 'polypeptide(L)'
;MKITIRITIITVIIIAIGLVTMFVTPGTWKFGTNVYSNDFQKTPEDSLFHYYDTVQLQQSIGKAETDKTCLYLYFNGSSINVCEMIKNNDKYCYFGEKIKFKYGTDYMRFDRNQTVINDDVYYWDIIYENRKYLIRDDKFKSIDFTVTIGNETRNLSFVYYIDKK
;
A
#
# COMPACT_ATOMS: atom_id res chain seq x y z
N MET A 1 40.17 -11.55 -34.74
CA MET A 1 38.85 -11.23 -35.32
C MET A 1 37.73 -12.20 -34.91
N LYS A 2 37.85 -13.53 -34.88
CA LYS A 2 36.78 -14.47 -34.49
C LYS A 2 36.36 -14.41 -33.02
N ILE A 3 37.26 -14.06 -32.07
CA ILE A 3 36.95 -14.00 -30.63
C ILE A 3 36.10 -12.75 -30.31
N THR A 4 36.42 -11.61 -30.90
CA THR A 4 35.71 -10.35 -30.69
C THR A 4 34.24 -10.45 -31.12
N ILE A 5 33.98 -11.09 -32.27
CA ILE A 5 32.62 -11.32 -32.79
C ILE A 5 31.79 -12.21 -31.84
N ARG A 6 32.40 -13.26 -31.26
CA ARG A 6 31.69 -14.15 -30.29
C ARG A 6 31.31 -13.43 -29.00
N ILE A 7 32.19 -12.58 -28.46
CA ILE A 7 31.93 -11.79 -27.26
C ILE A 7 30.81 -10.79 -27.54
N THR A 8 30.79 -10.12 -28.67
CA THR A 8 29.77 -9.16 -29.04
C THR A 8 28.37 -9.86 -29.17
N ILE A 9 28.30 -11.04 -29.77
CA ILE A 9 27.08 -11.79 -29.93
C ILE A 9 26.52 -12.23 -28.55
N ILE A 10 27.38 -12.74 -27.65
CA ILE A 10 26.97 -13.15 -26.31
C ILE A 10 26.43 -11.94 -25.51
N THR A 11 27.07 -10.80 -25.59
CA THR A 11 26.65 -9.58 -24.91
C THR A 11 25.28 -9.10 -25.42
N VAL A 12 25.05 -9.12 -26.73
CA VAL A 12 23.75 -8.76 -27.33
C VAL A 12 22.63 -9.73 -26.91
N ILE A 13 22.95 -11.03 -26.85
CA ILE A 13 21.96 -12.03 -26.38
C ILE A 13 21.61 -11.81 -24.92
N ILE A 14 22.58 -11.53 -24.05
CA ILE A 14 22.31 -11.25 -22.62
C ILE A 14 21.44 -9.99 -22.45
N ILE A 15 21.74 -8.94 -23.21
CA ILE A 15 20.93 -7.71 -23.20
C ILE A 15 19.53 -7.97 -23.73
N ALA A 16 19.38 -8.73 -24.82
CA ALA A 16 18.08 -9.08 -25.37
C ALA A 16 17.25 -9.95 -24.42
N ILE A 17 17.85 -10.93 -23.73
CA ILE A 17 17.19 -11.73 -22.70
C ILE A 17 16.78 -10.84 -21.52
N GLY A 18 17.63 -9.93 -21.07
CA GLY A 18 17.33 -8.97 -20.01
C GLY A 18 16.16 -8.05 -20.38
N LEU A 19 16.11 -7.55 -21.62
CA LEU A 19 15.00 -6.75 -22.11
C LEU A 19 13.71 -7.57 -22.24
N VAL A 20 13.76 -8.79 -22.78
CA VAL A 20 12.58 -9.66 -22.90
C VAL A 20 12.03 -10.03 -21.53
N THR A 21 12.88 -10.31 -20.54
CA THR A 21 12.39 -10.56 -19.19
C THR A 21 11.77 -9.32 -18.54
N MET A 22 12.22 -8.11 -18.89
CA MET A 22 11.57 -6.87 -18.46
C MET A 22 10.19 -6.63 -19.08
N PHE A 23 9.95 -7.11 -20.31
CA PHE A 23 8.69 -6.85 -21.04
C PHE A 23 7.69 -8.01 -21.02
N VAL A 24 8.11 -9.24 -20.74
CA VAL A 24 7.26 -10.45 -20.84
C VAL A 24 6.79 -10.98 -19.50
N THR A 25 7.36 -10.54 -18.39
CA THR A 25 6.77 -10.83 -17.08
C THR A 25 5.63 -9.85 -16.83
N PRO A 26 4.35 -10.27 -16.83
CA PRO A 26 3.24 -9.44 -16.38
C PRO A 26 3.28 -9.37 -14.86
N GLY A 27 4.29 -8.72 -14.35
CA GLY A 27 4.42 -8.38 -12.97
C GLY A 27 4.45 -6.87 -12.89
N THR A 28 3.60 -6.31 -12.10
CA THR A 28 3.63 -4.92 -11.69
C THR A 28 4.99 -4.60 -11.09
N TRP A 29 5.96 -4.22 -11.95
CA TRP A 29 7.26 -3.76 -11.51
C TRP A 29 7.09 -2.39 -10.85
N LYS A 30 6.96 -2.37 -9.53
CA LYS A 30 7.30 -1.22 -8.71
C LYS A 30 8.42 -1.67 -7.78
N PHE A 31 9.61 -1.11 -8.00
CA PHE A 31 10.79 -1.27 -7.12
C PHE A 31 11.33 -2.71 -6.94
N GLY A 32 11.27 -3.56 -7.96
CA GLY A 32 11.99 -4.84 -7.95
C GLY A 32 11.41 -5.93 -7.06
N THR A 33 10.20 -5.78 -6.55
CA THR A 33 9.52 -6.83 -5.79
C THR A 33 8.66 -7.68 -6.70
N ASN A 34 9.07 -8.93 -6.95
CA ASN A 34 8.24 -9.93 -7.58
C ASN A 34 7.24 -10.45 -6.56
N VAL A 35 5.93 -10.33 -6.85
CA VAL A 35 4.89 -10.95 -6.03
C VAL A 35 4.76 -12.40 -6.44
N TYR A 36 5.15 -13.32 -5.58
CA TYR A 36 5.02 -14.77 -5.80
C TYR A 36 3.69 -15.28 -5.21
N SER A 37 3.20 -16.41 -5.70
CA SER A 37 1.96 -17.03 -5.21
C SER A 37 1.99 -17.35 -3.71
N ASN A 38 3.17 -17.57 -3.13
CA ASN A 38 3.38 -17.89 -1.72
C ASN A 38 3.33 -16.65 -0.81
N ASP A 39 3.38 -15.44 -1.39
CA ASP A 39 3.36 -14.19 -0.63
C ASP A 39 1.93 -13.80 -0.20
N PHE A 40 0.91 -14.46 -0.76
CA PHE A 40 -0.48 -14.20 -0.46
C PHE A 40 -0.92 -14.88 0.84
N GLN A 41 -1.28 -14.09 1.83
CA GLN A 41 -1.72 -14.51 3.15
C GLN A 41 -3.24 -14.33 3.31
N LYS A 42 -3.84 -15.00 4.32
CA LYS A 42 -5.30 -14.99 4.53
C LYS A 42 -5.83 -13.64 5.03
N THR A 43 -5.01 -12.91 5.78
CA THR A 43 -5.39 -11.62 6.34
C THR A 43 -4.36 -10.55 5.97
N PRO A 44 -4.73 -9.25 5.99
CA PRO A 44 -3.77 -8.17 5.83
C PRO A 44 -2.65 -8.21 6.88
N GLU A 45 -3.00 -8.55 8.13
CA GLU A 45 -2.06 -8.68 9.25
C GLU A 45 -1.03 -9.77 8.97
N ASP A 46 -1.48 -10.97 8.56
CA ASP A 46 -0.58 -12.07 8.23
C ASP A 46 0.36 -11.70 7.09
N SER A 47 -0.14 -10.97 6.09
CA SER A 47 0.67 -10.49 4.97
C SER A 47 1.74 -9.50 5.43
N LEU A 48 1.41 -8.62 6.36
CA LEU A 48 2.34 -7.67 6.93
C LEU A 48 3.42 -8.38 7.76
N PHE A 49 3.05 -9.36 8.61
CA PHE A 49 3.97 -10.16 9.39
C PHE A 49 4.84 -11.09 8.54
N HIS A 50 4.32 -11.57 7.42
CA HIS A 50 5.11 -12.37 6.47
C HIS A 50 6.24 -11.56 5.83
N TYR A 51 6.01 -10.27 5.59
CA TYR A 51 6.98 -9.38 4.95
C TYR A 51 7.99 -8.77 5.95
N TYR A 52 7.56 -8.50 7.17
CA TYR A 52 8.38 -7.89 8.20
C TYR A 52 8.46 -8.79 9.44
N ASP A 53 9.65 -9.24 9.79
CA ASP A 53 9.89 -10.06 11.00
C ASP A 53 9.57 -9.32 12.31
N THR A 54 9.50 -7.99 12.29
CA THR A 54 9.39 -7.15 13.50
C THR A 54 8.35 -6.03 13.40
N VAL A 55 7.17 -6.32 12.85
CA VAL A 55 6.08 -5.33 12.88
C VAL A 55 5.50 -5.21 14.27
N GLN A 56 5.54 -4.00 14.81
CA GLN A 56 4.78 -3.67 16.01
C GLN A 56 3.35 -3.27 15.59
N LEU A 57 2.44 -4.23 15.55
CA LEU A 57 1.03 -3.98 15.34
C LEU A 57 0.34 -3.93 16.70
N GLN A 58 -0.04 -2.73 17.15
CA GLN A 58 -0.78 -2.56 18.39
C GLN A 58 -2.29 -2.63 18.17
N GLN A 59 -2.76 -2.11 17.03
CA GLN A 59 -4.18 -2.06 16.69
C GLN A 59 -4.38 -2.12 15.20
N SER A 60 -5.20 -3.07 14.72
CA SER A 60 -5.77 -3.05 13.38
C SER A 60 -6.90 -2.01 13.36
N ILE A 61 -6.83 -1.04 12.45
CA ILE A 61 -7.82 0.03 12.34
C ILE A 61 -8.92 -0.37 11.36
N GLY A 62 -8.52 -0.84 10.17
CA GLY A 62 -9.48 -1.21 9.15
C GLY A 62 -8.86 -1.21 7.76
N LYS A 63 -9.74 -1.39 6.76
CA LYS A 63 -9.31 -1.48 5.36
C LYS A 63 -10.31 -0.84 4.41
N ALA A 64 -9.78 -0.29 3.31
CA ALA A 64 -10.52 0.11 2.13
C ALA A 64 -10.11 -0.81 0.99
N GLU A 65 -11.04 -1.55 0.39
CA GLU A 65 -10.66 -2.59 -0.57
C GLU A 65 -11.58 -2.71 -1.78
N THR A 66 -11.01 -3.25 -2.85
CA THR A 66 -11.70 -3.78 -4.02
C THR A 66 -11.55 -5.31 -4.04
N ASP A 67 -11.96 -5.94 -5.12
CA ASP A 67 -11.68 -7.35 -5.41
C ASP A 67 -10.19 -7.63 -5.70
N LYS A 68 -9.42 -6.62 -6.13
CA LYS A 68 -8.01 -6.77 -6.56
C LYS A 68 -7.00 -6.11 -5.66
N THR A 69 -7.40 -5.10 -4.90
CA THR A 69 -6.47 -4.25 -4.14
C THR A 69 -7.03 -3.86 -2.77
N CYS A 70 -6.14 -3.46 -1.86
CA CYS A 70 -6.51 -3.04 -0.52
C CYS A 70 -5.57 -1.96 0.01
N LEU A 71 -6.12 -0.94 0.66
CA LEU A 71 -5.40 -0.10 1.62
C LEU A 71 -5.74 -0.58 3.02
N TYR A 72 -4.73 -1.04 3.75
CA TYR A 72 -4.86 -1.52 5.12
C TYR A 72 -4.23 -0.54 6.11
N LEU A 73 -4.95 -0.21 7.17
CA LEU A 73 -4.52 0.72 8.19
C LEU A 73 -4.28 0.03 9.51
N TYR A 74 -3.17 0.36 10.14
CA TYR A 74 -2.85 -0.10 11.48
C TYR A 74 -2.11 0.96 12.29
N PHE A 75 -2.20 0.85 13.61
CA PHE A 75 -1.47 1.66 14.57
C PHE A 75 -0.38 0.82 15.23
N ASN A 76 0.84 1.35 15.29
CA ASN A 76 2.00 0.66 15.85
C ASN A 76 2.42 1.19 17.24
N GLY A 77 1.57 1.97 17.92
CA GLY A 77 1.86 2.60 19.20
C GLY A 77 2.40 4.02 19.09
N SER A 78 2.96 4.41 17.96
CA SER A 78 3.52 5.74 17.73
C SER A 78 3.05 6.42 16.45
N SER A 79 2.59 5.65 15.48
CA SER A 79 2.13 6.15 14.19
C SER A 79 1.02 5.30 13.61
N ILE A 80 0.19 5.92 12.78
CA ILE A 80 -0.77 5.23 11.93
C ILE A 80 -0.09 4.98 10.59
N ASN A 81 -0.12 3.73 10.17
CA ASN A 81 0.52 3.28 8.95
C ASN A 81 -0.56 2.87 7.95
N VAL A 82 -0.33 3.20 6.68
CA VAL A 82 -1.22 2.87 5.56
C VAL A 82 -0.45 2.00 4.59
N CYS A 83 -0.84 0.74 4.50
CA CYS A 83 -0.19 -0.26 3.67
C CYS A 83 -0.97 -0.49 2.39
N GLU A 84 -0.23 -0.59 1.30
CA GLU A 84 -0.75 -1.00 0.00
C GLU A 84 -0.66 -2.51 -0.13
N MET A 85 -1.75 -3.15 -0.53
CA MET A 85 -1.82 -4.60 -0.70
C MET A 85 -2.50 -4.96 -2.01
N ILE A 86 -2.04 -6.05 -2.62
CA ILE A 86 -2.69 -6.70 -3.75
C ILE A 86 -3.54 -7.84 -3.19
N LYS A 87 -4.73 -8.05 -3.78
CA LYS A 87 -5.63 -9.15 -3.45
C LYS A 87 -5.70 -10.18 -4.57
N ASN A 88 -5.78 -11.44 -4.18
CA ASN A 88 -6.07 -12.54 -5.08
C ASN A 88 -6.89 -13.60 -4.33
N ASN A 89 -8.15 -13.83 -4.75
CA ASN A 89 -9.07 -14.79 -4.11
C ASN A 89 -9.14 -14.62 -2.58
N ASP A 90 -9.43 -13.42 -2.12
CA ASP A 90 -9.54 -13.04 -0.69
C ASP A 90 -8.25 -13.24 0.14
N LYS A 91 -7.12 -13.36 -0.52
CA LYS A 91 -5.80 -13.34 0.10
C LYS A 91 -5.10 -12.02 -0.21
N TYR A 92 -4.20 -11.63 0.69
CA TYR A 92 -3.51 -10.35 0.67
C TYR A 92 -2.02 -10.55 0.51
N CYS A 93 -1.40 -9.72 -0.32
CA CYS A 93 0.04 -9.61 -0.45
C CYS A 93 0.45 -8.17 -0.20
N TYR A 94 1.33 -7.96 0.79
CA TYR A 94 1.92 -6.65 1.07
C TYR A 94 2.71 -6.16 -0.14
N PHE A 95 2.48 -4.91 -0.53
CA PHE A 95 3.11 -4.31 -1.70
C PHE A 95 3.95 -3.08 -1.36
N GLY A 96 3.58 -2.35 -0.33
CA GLY A 96 4.29 -1.15 0.10
C GLY A 96 3.58 -0.41 1.23
N GLU A 97 4.31 0.54 1.82
CA GLU A 97 3.81 1.44 2.84
C GLU A 97 4.04 2.88 2.38
N LYS A 98 2.99 3.70 2.31
CA LYS A 98 3.13 5.03 1.74
C LYS A 98 3.27 6.15 2.74
N ILE A 99 2.53 6.16 3.82
CA ILE A 99 2.50 7.31 4.73
C ILE A 99 2.43 6.83 6.18
N LYS A 100 3.28 7.43 6.99
CA LYS A 100 3.22 7.33 8.44
C LYS A 100 2.65 8.63 8.99
N PHE A 101 1.46 8.58 9.55
CA PHE A 101 0.95 9.67 10.36
C PHE A 101 1.75 9.66 11.67
N LYS A 102 2.66 10.62 11.85
CA LYS A 102 3.38 10.80 13.12
C LYS A 102 2.59 11.71 14.02
N TYR A 103 2.52 11.36 15.29
CA TYR A 103 2.04 12.21 16.37
C TYR A 103 2.74 13.59 16.35
N GLY A 104 1.98 14.67 16.60
CA GLY A 104 2.49 16.02 16.69
C GLY A 104 2.45 16.84 15.39
N THR A 105 2.07 16.25 14.28
CA THR A 105 1.79 17.00 13.05
C THR A 105 0.29 17.32 12.99
N ASP A 106 -0.06 18.54 13.33
CA ASP A 106 -1.43 19.04 13.16
C ASP A 106 -1.73 19.21 11.68
N TYR A 107 -2.17 18.15 11.04
CA TYR A 107 -2.71 18.24 9.67
C TYR A 107 -4.08 18.88 9.73
N MET A 108 -4.08 20.18 9.48
CA MET A 108 -5.28 21.01 9.45
C MET A 108 -6.00 21.00 8.10
N ARG A 109 -5.45 20.35 7.09
CA ARG A 109 -6.02 20.30 5.74
C ARG A 109 -6.42 18.90 5.38
N PHE A 110 -7.58 18.77 4.74
CA PHE A 110 -7.94 17.58 3.98
C PHE A 110 -7.10 17.60 2.69
N ASP A 111 -5.89 17.11 2.78
CA ASP A 111 -5.02 16.88 1.63
C ASP A 111 -5.37 15.50 1.08
N ARG A 112 -6.22 15.48 0.06
CA ARG A 112 -6.62 14.24 -0.61
C ARG A 112 -5.37 13.49 -1.10
N ASN A 113 -4.90 12.56 -0.28
CA ASN A 113 -3.83 11.67 -0.71
C ASN A 113 -4.35 10.81 -1.85
N GLN A 114 -3.52 10.59 -2.84
CA GLN A 114 -3.81 9.71 -3.96
C GLN A 114 -2.85 8.54 -3.96
N THR A 115 -3.40 7.34 -4.01
CA THR A 115 -2.64 6.10 -4.11
C THR A 115 -3.17 5.29 -5.28
N VAL A 116 -2.28 4.81 -6.12
CA VAL A 116 -2.63 3.93 -7.24
C VAL A 116 -2.05 2.56 -6.97
N ILE A 117 -2.91 1.55 -6.88
CA ILE A 117 -2.52 0.15 -6.73
C ILE A 117 -3.12 -0.60 -7.91
N ASN A 118 -2.29 -1.16 -8.78
CA ASN A 118 -2.68 -1.63 -10.10
C ASN A 118 -3.41 -0.50 -10.85
N ASP A 119 -4.68 -0.71 -11.23
CA ASP A 119 -5.49 0.29 -11.92
C ASP A 119 -6.46 1.02 -10.99
N ASP A 120 -6.62 0.56 -9.74
CA ASP A 120 -7.50 1.19 -8.76
C ASP A 120 -6.85 2.44 -8.19
N VAL A 121 -7.61 3.55 -8.15
CA VAL A 121 -7.15 4.83 -7.61
C VAL A 121 -7.87 5.09 -6.29
N TYR A 122 -7.10 5.18 -5.22
CA TYR A 122 -7.59 5.51 -3.89
C TYR A 122 -7.36 6.99 -3.62
N TYR A 123 -8.43 7.70 -3.29
CA TYR A 123 -8.39 9.05 -2.72
C TYR A 123 -8.71 8.91 -1.24
N TRP A 124 -7.81 9.32 -0.35
CA TRP A 124 -7.97 9.07 1.06
C TRP A 124 -7.26 10.11 1.93
N ASP A 125 -7.69 10.19 3.20
CA ASP A 125 -7.04 10.98 4.22
C ASP A 125 -7.39 10.46 5.62
N ILE A 126 -6.64 10.92 6.63
CA ILE A 126 -6.93 10.69 8.04
C ILE A 126 -7.20 12.04 8.67
N ILE A 127 -8.39 12.24 9.18
CA ILE A 127 -8.86 13.50 9.74
C ILE A 127 -9.40 13.31 11.16
N TYR A 128 -9.47 14.40 11.93
CA TYR A 128 -10.19 14.38 13.19
C TYR A 128 -11.69 14.13 12.93
N GLU A 129 -12.33 13.30 13.76
CA GLU A 129 -13.74 12.96 13.63
C GLU A 129 -14.64 14.21 13.58
N ASN A 130 -14.37 15.20 14.41
CA ASN A 130 -15.12 16.46 14.46
C ASN A 130 -14.93 17.34 13.21
N ARG A 131 -14.11 16.93 12.25
CA ARG A 131 -13.87 17.64 10.97
C ARG A 131 -14.47 16.95 9.76
N LYS A 132 -15.26 15.91 9.94
CA LYS A 132 -15.97 15.23 8.83
C LYS A 132 -16.83 16.16 7.98
N TYR A 133 -17.30 17.27 8.55
CA TYR A 133 -18.07 18.29 7.80
C TYR A 133 -17.28 18.92 6.64
N LEU A 134 -15.95 18.76 6.60
CA LEU A 134 -15.13 19.23 5.48
C LEU A 134 -15.26 18.33 4.24
N ILE A 135 -15.78 17.10 4.40
CA ILE A 135 -16.01 16.17 3.32
C ILE A 135 -17.39 16.49 2.73
N ARG A 136 -17.40 17.20 1.61
CA ARG A 136 -18.65 17.62 0.93
C ARG A 136 -19.12 16.67 -0.15
N ASP A 137 -18.39 15.57 -0.39
CA ASP A 137 -18.67 14.64 -1.47
C ASP A 137 -19.16 13.31 -0.89
N ASP A 138 -20.42 12.97 -1.17
CA ASP A 138 -21.10 11.75 -0.70
C ASP A 138 -20.44 10.44 -1.19
N LYS A 139 -19.49 10.53 -2.12
CA LYS A 139 -18.73 9.37 -2.58
C LYS A 139 -17.74 8.86 -1.54
N PHE A 140 -17.32 9.73 -0.61
CA PHE A 140 -16.37 9.31 0.42
C PHE A 140 -17.05 8.48 1.49
N LYS A 141 -16.42 7.36 1.82
CA LYS A 141 -16.73 6.50 2.96
C LYS A 141 -15.83 6.86 4.13
N SER A 142 -16.21 6.51 5.34
CA SER A 142 -15.37 6.71 6.52
C SER A 142 -15.34 5.49 7.43
N ILE A 143 -14.19 5.27 8.07
CA ILE A 143 -13.98 4.33 9.17
C ILE A 143 -13.51 5.15 10.36
N ASP A 144 -14.31 5.15 11.42
CA ASP A 144 -13.99 5.87 12.65
C ASP A 144 -13.18 4.98 13.57
N PHE A 145 -12.18 5.57 14.22
CA PHE A 145 -11.32 4.84 15.14
C PHE A 145 -10.73 5.78 16.19
N THR A 146 -10.29 5.18 17.28
CA THR A 146 -9.64 5.88 18.38
C THR A 146 -8.25 5.30 18.57
N VAL A 147 -7.27 6.18 18.73
CA VAL A 147 -5.89 5.80 19.08
C VAL A 147 -5.47 6.55 20.35
N THR A 148 -4.71 5.89 21.20
CA THR A 148 -4.12 6.49 22.40
C THR A 148 -2.61 6.49 22.28
N ILE A 149 -2.02 7.66 22.34
CA ILE A 149 -0.56 7.87 22.25
C ILE A 149 -0.11 8.57 23.52
N GLY A 150 0.65 7.86 24.34
CA GLY A 150 0.97 8.34 25.68
C GLY A 150 -0.30 8.49 26.51
N ASN A 151 -0.61 9.71 26.95
CA ASN A 151 -1.81 10.04 27.74
C ASN A 151 -2.92 10.71 26.90
N GLU A 152 -2.74 10.86 25.61
CA GLU A 152 -3.71 11.53 24.75
C GLU A 152 -4.49 10.55 23.91
N THR A 153 -5.80 10.62 24.02
CA THR A 153 -6.73 9.85 23.20
C THR A 153 -7.30 10.73 22.09
N ARG A 154 -7.27 10.24 20.85
CA ARG A 154 -7.73 10.97 19.67
C ARG A 154 -8.73 10.15 18.89
N ASN A 155 -9.87 10.78 18.58
CA ASN A 155 -10.89 10.24 17.71
C ASN A 155 -10.62 10.72 16.28
N LEU A 156 -10.38 9.78 15.41
CA LEU A 156 -10.00 10.01 14.02
C LEU A 156 -10.94 9.27 13.08
N SER A 157 -10.91 9.68 11.82
CA SER A 157 -11.63 9.02 10.74
C SER A 157 -10.69 8.82 9.56
N PHE A 158 -10.62 7.61 9.08
CA PHE A 158 -10.06 7.32 7.77
C PHE A 158 -11.17 7.52 6.75
N VAL A 159 -11.01 8.49 5.88
CA VAL A 159 -11.96 8.83 4.83
C VAL A 159 -11.38 8.44 3.49
N TYR A 160 -12.18 7.78 2.65
CA TYR A 160 -11.70 7.27 1.38
C TYR A 160 -12.78 7.18 0.31
N TYR A 161 -12.34 7.27 -0.92
CA TYR A 161 -13.09 6.96 -2.14
C TYR A 161 -12.21 6.13 -3.07
N ILE A 162 -12.78 5.13 -3.72
CA ILE A 162 -12.06 4.26 -4.66
C ILE A 162 -12.65 4.45 -6.06
N ASP A 163 -11.82 4.91 -6.98
CA ASP A 163 -12.12 4.96 -8.41
C ASP A 163 -11.58 3.67 -9.05
N LYS A 164 -12.51 2.80 -9.45
CA LYS A 164 -12.19 1.49 -10.05
C LYS A 164 -12.06 1.66 -11.56
N LYS A 165 -11.01 1.13 -12.11
CA LYS A 165 -10.82 1.05 -13.56
C LYS A 165 -10.98 -0.37 -14.09
#